data_fea91c446adf5ad5268baf0b48846219
#
_entry.id   fea91c446adf5ad5268baf0b48846219
#
_cell.length_a   1.000
_cell.length_b   1.000
_cell.length_c   1.000
_cell.angle_alpha   90.00
_cell.angle_beta   90.00
_cell.angle_gamma   90.00
#
_symmetry.space_group_name_H-M   'P 1'
#
loop_
_entity.id
_entity.type
_entity.pdbx_description
1 polymer ?
#
loop_
_entity_poly.entity_id
_entity_poly.type
_entity_poly.pdbx_seq_one_letter_code
_entity_poly.pdbx_strand_id
1 'polypeptide(L)'
;MKLWFVAMLLCYVSPALQAQEEGVDTGSSIYIPLKPPFVVNYGGVGRLKYLKAEISVRVQDNDAASAVRHHMPYIRNNLVLLFSRQTDETLDTQVGKETLRQTALEEVRTVLKMENDNTGVVDLYFENFILQK
;
A
#
# COMPACT_ATOMS: atom_id res chain seq x y z
N MET A 1 47.69 35.59 60.10
CA MET A 1 47.04 35.94 58.82
C MET A 1 46.74 34.63 58.12
N LYS A 2 45.47 34.24 58.09
CA LYS A 2 45.03 32.97 57.48
C LYS A 2 44.33 33.30 56.17
N LEU A 3 45.01 32.96 55.10
CA LEU A 3 44.46 33.06 53.75
C LEU A 3 43.55 31.85 53.56
N TRP A 4 42.24 32.11 53.46
CA TRP A 4 41.27 31.10 53.11
C TRP A 4 41.06 31.17 51.60
N PHE A 5 41.58 30.16 50.93
CA PHE A 5 41.26 29.90 49.57
C PHE A 5 39.89 29.15 49.53
N VAL A 6 38.85 29.88 49.17
CA VAL A 6 37.59 29.28 48.78
C VAL A 6 37.68 28.90 47.31
N ALA A 7 37.91 27.63 47.10
CA ALA A 7 37.83 27.03 45.77
C ALA A 7 36.35 26.94 45.39
N MET A 8 35.91 27.85 44.54
CA MET A 8 34.58 27.84 43.97
C MET A 8 34.53 26.83 42.81
N LEU A 9 34.05 25.61 43.11
CA LEU A 9 33.84 24.56 42.12
C LEU A 9 32.62 24.94 41.28
N LEU A 10 32.85 25.48 40.09
CA LEU A 10 31.81 25.70 39.11
C LEU A 10 31.40 24.33 38.52
N CYS A 11 30.27 23.80 39.00
CA CYS A 11 29.59 22.70 38.33
C CYS A 11 29.00 23.22 37.03
N TYR A 12 29.69 22.93 35.92
CA TYR A 12 29.10 23.05 34.59
C TYR A 12 28.05 21.94 34.44
N VAL A 13 26.81 22.31 34.69
CA VAL A 13 25.67 21.49 34.26
C VAL A 13 25.55 21.69 32.77
N SER A 14 26.06 20.75 32.01
CA SER A 14 25.77 20.65 30.59
C SER A 14 24.31 20.30 30.44
N PRO A 15 23.47 21.10 29.74
CA PRO A 15 22.17 20.62 29.35
C PRO A 15 22.38 19.49 28.35
N ALA A 16 22.08 18.28 28.78
CA ALA A 16 21.91 17.19 27.85
C ALA A 16 20.78 17.60 26.91
N LEU A 17 21.17 17.86 25.68
CA LEU A 17 20.24 18.02 24.58
C LEU A 17 19.57 16.66 24.40
N GLN A 18 18.44 16.47 25.06
CA GLN A 18 17.57 15.35 24.74
C GLN A 18 17.07 15.63 23.34
N ALA A 19 17.69 14.98 22.36
CA ALA A 19 17.07 14.77 21.08
C ALA A 19 15.76 14.01 21.38
N GLN A 20 14.64 14.73 21.37
CA GLN A 20 13.36 14.09 21.17
C GLN A 20 13.47 13.43 19.80
N GLU A 21 13.71 12.15 19.81
CA GLU A 21 13.27 11.32 18.70
C GLU A 21 11.76 11.56 18.65
N GLU A 22 11.34 12.45 17.77
CA GLU A 22 9.99 12.43 17.26
C GLU A 22 9.85 11.01 16.73
N GLY A 23 9.18 10.14 17.49
CA GLY A 23 8.75 8.87 17.00
C GLY A 23 7.95 9.19 15.78
N VAL A 24 8.56 9.03 14.60
CA VAL A 24 7.80 8.79 13.40
C VAL A 24 6.94 7.61 13.80
N ASP A 25 5.67 7.87 14.02
CA ASP A 25 4.67 6.84 14.13
C ASP A 25 4.67 6.13 12.77
N THR A 26 5.61 5.23 12.61
CA THR A 26 5.54 4.18 11.63
C THR A 26 4.46 3.25 12.15
N GLY A 27 3.23 3.78 12.15
CA GLY A 27 2.07 2.96 12.31
C GLY A 27 2.27 1.80 11.38
N SER A 28 2.41 0.60 11.95
CA SER A 28 2.79 -0.60 11.22
C SER A 28 1.81 -0.75 10.07
N SER A 29 2.24 -0.38 8.85
CA SER A 29 1.42 -0.49 7.66
C SER A 29 1.06 -1.94 7.46
N ILE A 30 -0.23 -2.23 7.36
CA ILE A 30 -0.73 -3.57 7.15
C ILE A 30 -0.87 -3.78 5.66
N TYR A 31 -0.19 -4.81 5.14
CA TYR A 31 -0.24 -5.21 3.74
C TYR A 31 -0.99 -6.53 3.63
N ILE A 32 -1.95 -6.58 2.73
CA ILE A 32 -2.75 -7.78 2.47
C ILE A 32 -2.49 -8.22 1.04
N PRO A 33 -1.84 -9.37 0.83
CA PRO A 33 -1.69 -9.94 -0.50
C PRO A 33 -3.04 -10.50 -0.98
N LEU A 34 -3.40 -10.17 -2.21
CA LEU A 34 -4.60 -10.69 -2.87
C LEU A 34 -4.26 -12.01 -3.58
N LYS A 35 -4.13 -13.07 -2.81
CA LYS A 35 -3.77 -14.40 -3.34
C LYS A 35 -5.00 -15.21 -3.76
N PRO A 36 -4.83 -16.10 -4.75
CA PRO A 36 -3.65 -16.35 -5.57
C PRO A 36 -3.40 -15.22 -6.58
N PRO A 37 -2.23 -15.21 -7.29
CA PRO A 37 -1.98 -14.24 -8.35
C PRO A 37 -3.11 -14.20 -9.38
N PHE A 38 -3.35 -13.02 -9.95
CA PHE A 38 -4.31 -12.87 -11.04
C PHE A 38 -3.68 -13.38 -12.33
N VAL A 39 -4.39 -14.26 -13.03
CA VAL A 39 -4.05 -14.69 -14.39
C VAL A 39 -5.28 -14.44 -15.25
N VAL A 40 -5.21 -13.45 -16.11
CA VAL A 40 -6.38 -12.95 -16.84
C VAL A 40 -6.06 -12.80 -18.32
N ASN A 41 -6.97 -13.26 -19.17
CA ASN A 41 -6.92 -12.96 -20.60
C ASN A 41 -7.32 -11.50 -20.83
N TYR A 42 -6.64 -10.84 -21.74
CA TYR A 42 -6.93 -9.46 -22.10
C TYR A 42 -6.79 -9.23 -23.61
N GLY A 43 -7.16 -8.05 -24.08
CA GLY A 43 -6.94 -7.60 -25.44
C GLY A 43 -8.06 -7.94 -26.43
N GLY A 44 -9.16 -8.49 -25.96
CA GLY A 44 -10.35 -8.76 -26.81
C GLY A 44 -10.18 -9.94 -27.76
N VAL A 45 -10.74 -9.81 -28.96
CA VAL A 45 -10.76 -10.85 -30.00
C VAL A 45 -9.38 -10.98 -30.67
N GLY A 46 -8.94 -12.20 -30.93
CA GLY A 46 -7.71 -12.48 -31.65
C GLY A 46 -6.79 -13.41 -30.86
N ARG A 47 -5.49 -13.22 -30.99
CA ARG A 47 -4.48 -14.02 -30.27
C ARG A 47 -4.65 -13.89 -28.77
N LEU A 48 -4.67 -15.00 -28.05
CA LEU A 48 -4.76 -15.00 -26.61
C LEU A 48 -3.53 -14.35 -25.98
N LYS A 49 -3.78 -13.36 -25.13
CA LYS A 49 -2.79 -12.67 -24.31
C LYS A 49 -3.16 -12.82 -22.85
N TYR A 50 -2.14 -12.92 -22.00
CA TYR A 50 -2.32 -13.10 -20.58
C TYR A 50 -1.64 -12.02 -19.79
N LEU A 51 -2.31 -11.50 -18.79
CA LEU A 51 -1.73 -10.69 -17.72
C LEU A 51 -1.62 -11.57 -16.48
N LYS A 52 -0.44 -11.68 -15.92
CA LYS A 52 -0.21 -12.20 -14.58
C LYS A 52 0.17 -11.07 -13.64
N ALA A 53 -0.59 -10.86 -12.59
CA ALA A 53 -0.34 -9.83 -11.61
C ALA A 53 -0.41 -10.36 -10.19
N GLU A 54 0.61 -10.06 -9.41
CA GLU A 54 0.59 -10.22 -7.96
C GLU A 54 0.31 -8.86 -7.34
N ILE A 55 -0.72 -8.81 -6.48
CA ILE A 55 -1.25 -7.55 -5.95
C ILE A 55 -1.29 -7.60 -4.43
N SER A 56 -0.88 -6.52 -3.80
CA SER A 56 -1.07 -6.27 -2.38
C SER A 56 -1.80 -4.95 -2.17
N VAL A 57 -2.64 -4.88 -1.16
CA VAL A 57 -3.25 -3.64 -0.70
C VAL A 57 -2.68 -3.24 0.66
N ARG A 58 -2.49 -1.95 0.85
CA ARG A 58 -2.13 -1.39 2.15
C ARG A 58 -3.37 -0.79 2.80
N VAL A 59 -3.59 -1.14 4.04
CA VAL A 59 -4.75 -0.70 4.82
C VAL A 59 -4.30 0.04 6.07
N GLN A 60 -5.16 0.93 6.59
CA GLN A 60 -4.83 1.82 7.69
C GLN A 60 -4.87 1.14 9.08
N ASP A 61 -5.71 0.09 9.24
CA ASP A 61 -5.92 -0.58 10.52
C ASP A 61 -6.44 -2.01 10.34
N ASN A 62 -6.62 -2.71 11.47
CA ASN A 62 -7.12 -4.07 11.48
C ASN A 62 -8.57 -4.20 11.02
N ASP A 63 -9.40 -3.19 11.24
CA ASP A 63 -10.78 -3.21 10.80
C ASP A 63 -10.86 -3.14 9.28
N ALA A 64 -10.05 -2.29 8.66
CA ALA A 64 -9.91 -2.25 7.20
C ALA A 64 -9.34 -3.56 6.64
N ALA A 65 -8.38 -4.17 7.33
CA ALA A 65 -7.83 -5.47 6.97
C ALA A 65 -8.91 -6.57 6.97
N SER A 66 -9.73 -6.59 8.01
CA SER A 66 -10.84 -7.54 8.12
C SER A 66 -11.87 -7.34 7.02
N ALA A 67 -12.20 -6.08 6.69
CA ALA A 67 -13.12 -5.75 5.60
C ALA A 67 -12.61 -6.27 4.24
N VAL A 68 -11.33 -6.05 3.94
CA VAL A 68 -10.72 -6.56 2.70
C VAL A 68 -10.78 -8.08 2.63
N ARG A 69 -10.43 -8.77 3.72
CA ARG A 69 -10.46 -10.24 3.76
C ARG A 69 -11.88 -10.78 3.63
N HIS A 70 -12.83 -10.14 4.28
CA HIS A 70 -14.24 -10.55 4.24
C HIS A 70 -14.83 -10.44 2.82
N HIS A 71 -14.53 -9.34 2.13
CA HIS A 71 -15.05 -9.07 0.80
C HIS A 71 -14.10 -9.49 -0.33
N MET A 72 -13.09 -10.29 -0.04
CA MET A 72 -12.08 -10.73 -1.01
C MET A 72 -12.68 -11.32 -2.30
N PRO A 73 -13.72 -12.17 -2.30
CA PRO A 73 -14.31 -12.69 -3.53
C PRO A 73 -14.85 -11.60 -4.45
N TYR A 74 -15.52 -10.59 -3.91
CA TYR A 74 -16.02 -9.46 -4.70
C TYR A 74 -14.89 -8.57 -5.24
N ILE A 75 -13.91 -8.29 -4.41
CA ILE A 75 -12.72 -7.53 -4.80
C ILE A 75 -12.02 -8.23 -5.96
N ARG A 76 -11.77 -9.51 -5.85
CA ARG A 76 -11.10 -10.29 -6.88
C ARG A 76 -11.90 -10.33 -8.17
N ASN A 77 -13.21 -10.52 -8.09
CA ASN A 77 -14.08 -10.52 -9.26
C ASN A 77 -14.01 -9.19 -10.03
N ASN A 78 -14.11 -8.08 -9.33
CA ASN A 78 -14.05 -6.77 -9.95
C ASN A 78 -12.67 -6.48 -10.58
N LEU A 79 -11.59 -6.90 -9.93
CA LEU A 79 -10.25 -6.77 -10.49
C LEU A 79 -10.02 -7.64 -11.72
N VAL A 80 -10.53 -8.87 -11.74
CA VAL A 80 -10.49 -9.73 -12.92
C VAL A 80 -11.22 -9.05 -14.10
N LEU A 81 -12.40 -8.52 -13.87
CA LEU A 81 -13.15 -7.81 -14.90
C LEU A 81 -12.42 -6.55 -15.38
N LEU A 82 -11.81 -5.80 -14.48
CA LEU A 82 -11.00 -4.63 -14.82
C LEU A 82 -9.82 -5.02 -15.71
N PHE A 83 -9.07 -6.02 -15.34
CA PHE A 83 -7.87 -6.45 -16.08
C PHE A 83 -8.22 -7.05 -17.44
N SER A 84 -9.32 -7.78 -17.54
CA SER A 84 -9.76 -8.37 -18.81
C SER A 84 -10.13 -7.35 -19.89
N ARG A 85 -10.48 -6.13 -19.49
CA ARG A 85 -10.84 -5.03 -20.40
C ARG A 85 -9.64 -4.22 -20.88
N GLN A 86 -8.44 -4.52 -20.39
CA GLN A 86 -7.25 -3.75 -20.74
C GLN A 86 -6.75 -4.07 -22.15
N THR A 87 -5.94 -3.19 -22.69
CA THR A 87 -5.33 -3.31 -24.01
C THR A 87 -3.81 -3.25 -23.89
N ASP A 88 -3.09 -3.67 -24.92
CA ASP A 88 -1.63 -3.53 -24.97
C ASP A 88 -1.19 -2.07 -24.80
N GLU A 89 -1.92 -1.13 -25.38
CA GLU A 89 -1.61 0.30 -25.25
C GLU A 89 -1.56 0.76 -23.79
N THR A 90 -2.48 0.27 -22.96
CA THR A 90 -2.51 0.56 -21.52
C THR A 90 -1.42 -0.18 -20.79
N LEU A 91 -1.24 -1.46 -21.06
CA LEU A 91 -0.38 -2.35 -20.27
C LEU A 91 1.11 -2.22 -20.62
N ASP A 92 1.46 -1.75 -21.81
CA ASP A 92 2.84 -1.60 -22.25
C ASP A 92 3.52 -0.30 -21.78
N THR A 93 2.78 0.65 -21.27
CA THR A 93 3.30 1.94 -20.83
C THR A 93 3.32 2.09 -19.31
N GLN A 94 4.26 2.86 -18.78
CA GLN A 94 4.31 3.16 -17.34
C GLN A 94 3.11 4.02 -16.91
N VAL A 95 2.72 4.97 -17.74
CA VAL A 95 1.53 5.82 -17.48
C VAL A 95 0.27 4.96 -17.44
N GLY A 96 0.12 4.04 -18.38
CA GLY A 96 -1.03 3.13 -18.42
C GLY A 96 -1.08 2.18 -17.22
N LYS A 97 0.06 1.63 -16.80
CA LYS A 97 0.14 0.79 -15.60
C LYS A 97 -0.20 1.57 -14.32
N GLU A 98 0.27 2.81 -14.19
CA GLU A 98 -0.04 3.65 -13.05
C GLU A 98 -1.53 4.02 -13.01
N THR A 99 -2.11 4.35 -14.15
CA THR A 99 -3.56 4.59 -14.28
C THR A 99 -4.35 3.34 -13.90
N LEU A 100 -3.92 2.18 -14.35
CA LEU A 100 -4.55 0.90 -14.00
C LEU A 100 -4.45 0.62 -12.50
N ARG A 101 -3.30 0.89 -11.89
CA ARG A 101 -3.09 0.74 -10.45
C ARG A 101 -4.07 1.59 -9.65
N GLN A 102 -4.22 2.85 -10.01
CA GLN A 102 -5.15 3.76 -9.37
C GLN A 102 -6.60 3.33 -9.57
N THR A 103 -6.96 2.90 -10.78
CA THR A 103 -8.29 2.38 -11.06
C THR A 103 -8.58 1.11 -10.26
N ALA A 104 -7.61 0.22 -10.14
CA ALA A 104 -7.73 -0.99 -9.32
C ALA A 104 -7.94 -0.65 -7.83
N LEU A 105 -7.24 0.35 -7.31
CA LEU A 105 -7.43 0.85 -5.95
C LEU A 105 -8.87 1.36 -5.75
N GLU A 106 -9.39 2.14 -6.69
CA GLU A 106 -10.76 2.64 -6.63
C GLU A 106 -11.80 1.52 -6.72
N GLU A 107 -11.55 0.47 -7.50
CA GLU A 107 -12.42 -0.72 -7.56
C GLU A 107 -12.50 -1.41 -6.19
N VAL A 108 -11.38 -1.57 -5.51
CA VAL A 108 -11.36 -2.14 -4.14
C VAL A 108 -12.18 -1.29 -3.19
N ARG A 109 -11.97 0.01 -3.19
CA ARG A 109 -12.73 0.96 -2.35
C ARG A 109 -14.22 0.95 -2.66
N THR A 110 -14.57 0.86 -3.93
CA THR A 110 -15.96 0.81 -4.39
C THR A 110 -16.67 -0.43 -3.87
N VAL A 111 -16.04 -1.59 -3.93
CA VAL A 111 -16.60 -2.82 -3.35
C VAL A 111 -16.89 -2.65 -1.86
N LEU A 112 -15.92 -2.16 -1.10
CA LEU A 112 -16.08 -1.98 0.34
C LEU A 112 -17.18 -0.96 0.67
N LYS A 113 -17.28 0.10 -0.09
CA LYS A 113 -18.33 1.11 0.05
C LYS A 113 -19.70 0.55 -0.25
N MET A 114 -19.85 -0.24 -1.31
CA MET A 114 -21.12 -0.87 -1.69
C MET A 114 -21.59 -1.88 -0.65
N GLU A 115 -20.68 -2.54 0.02
CA GLU A 115 -20.96 -3.49 1.11
C GLU A 115 -21.13 -2.79 2.47
N ASN A 116 -21.13 -1.46 2.51
CA ASN A 116 -21.22 -0.65 3.74
C ASN A 116 -20.14 -1.03 4.77
N ASP A 117 -18.95 -1.34 4.32
CA ASP A 117 -17.85 -1.75 5.16
C ASP A 117 -16.73 -0.70 5.17
N ASN A 118 -15.68 -0.95 5.94
CA ASN A 118 -14.56 -0.05 6.13
C ASN A 118 -13.77 0.12 4.82
N THR A 119 -13.68 1.35 4.34
CA THR A 119 -12.97 1.73 3.11
C THR A 119 -11.52 2.18 3.35
N GLY A 120 -10.94 1.82 4.47
CA GLY A 120 -9.59 2.23 4.89
C GLY A 120 -8.43 1.61 4.09
N VAL A 121 -8.64 1.33 2.82
CA VAL A 121 -7.58 0.92 1.90
C VAL A 121 -6.84 2.17 1.45
N VAL A 122 -5.55 2.24 1.79
CA VAL A 122 -4.69 3.40 1.55
C VAL A 122 -4.10 3.38 0.15
N ASP A 123 -3.61 2.22 -0.27
CA ASP A 123 -2.98 2.06 -1.58
C ASP A 123 -3.03 0.60 -2.06
N LEU A 124 -2.69 0.42 -3.33
CA LEU A 124 -2.60 -0.87 -3.99
C LEU A 124 -1.30 -0.93 -4.78
N TYR A 125 -0.63 -2.08 -4.74
CA TYR A 125 0.66 -2.28 -5.39
C TYR A 125 0.63 -3.50 -6.30
N PHE A 126 1.25 -3.36 -7.47
CA PHE A 126 1.64 -4.49 -8.30
C PHE A 126 3.02 -4.99 -7.86
N GLU A 127 3.06 -6.11 -7.14
CA GLU A 127 4.31 -6.74 -6.69
C GLU A 127 5.03 -7.42 -7.86
N ASN A 128 4.25 -7.99 -8.77
CA ASN A 128 4.73 -8.59 -9.99
C ASN A 128 3.69 -8.34 -11.11
N PHE A 129 4.19 -8.04 -12.30
CA PHE A 129 3.33 -7.70 -13.43
C PHE A 129 3.95 -8.21 -14.72
N ILE A 130 3.41 -9.30 -15.26
CA ILE A 130 3.96 -9.99 -16.43
C ILE A 130 2.89 -10.05 -17.51
N LEU A 131 3.28 -9.65 -18.72
CA LEU A 131 2.48 -9.84 -19.93
C LEU A 131 3.03 -11.00 -20.74
N GLN A 132 2.14 -11.88 -21.15
CA GLN A 132 2.45 -12.97 -22.08
C GLN A 132 1.59 -12.80 -23.33
N LYS A 133 2.26 -12.52 -24.42
CA LYS A 133 1.61 -12.26 -25.73
C LYS A 133 1.81 -13.42 -26.69
#